data_e904acdf0bce363ae1059684963fda5a
#
_entry.id   e904acdf0bce363ae1059684963fda5a
#
_cell.length_a   1.000
_cell.length_b   1.000
_cell.length_c   1.000
_cell.angle_alpha   90.00
_cell.angle_beta   90.00
_cell.angle_gamma   90.00
#
_symmetry.space_group_name_H-M   'P 1'
#
loop_
_entity.id
_entity.type
_entity.pdbx_description
1 polymer ?
#
loop_
_entity_poly.entity_id
_entity_poly.type
_entity_poly.pdbx_seq_one_letter_code
_entity_poly.pdbx_strand_id
1 'polypeptide(L)'
;ERLRVKSIYGILFHDPESALEAPKVNKELSVIKETGIVKKTGYSVYTPKELERLISKYGLPDIVQIPFNHLDRRFENISIELKAKGVEIHTRSTFLQGLYFMNPNDLSDHFKQVKPYLNFIREKMCDNNLIAGFLLNFVLSKPFIDKVVIGVNNVTQLKTNLNSLNKDFSNDTIEAPDVLDHLLIPSLWPKN
;
A
#
# COMPACT_ATOMS: atom_id res chain seq x y z
N GLU A 1 24.17 14.08 2.18
CA GLU A 1 24.12 15.44 1.59
C GLU A 1 22.90 15.68 0.70
N ARG A 2 22.40 14.69 -0.08
CA ARG A 2 21.25 14.88 -0.99
C ARG A 2 19.95 15.23 -0.25
N LEU A 3 19.67 14.61 0.89
CA LEU A 3 18.43 14.82 1.65
C LEU A 3 18.45 16.05 2.53
N ARG A 4 19.62 16.63 2.82
CA ARG A 4 19.81 17.80 3.70
C ARG A 4 19.13 17.70 5.06
N VAL A 5 19.05 16.48 5.62
CA VAL A 5 18.47 16.18 6.93
C VAL A 5 19.51 15.51 7.82
N LYS A 6 19.41 15.71 9.14
CA LYS A 6 20.33 15.12 10.12
C LYS A 6 19.98 13.65 10.43
N SER A 7 18.73 13.29 10.30
CA SER A 7 18.25 11.93 10.51
C SER A 7 17.04 11.64 9.62
N ILE A 8 16.76 10.37 9.39
CA ILE A 8 15.59 9.89 8.67
C ILE A 8 14.77 8.97 9.55
N TYR A 9 13.45 9.00 9.37
CA TYR A 9 12.55 8.19 10.17
C TYR A 9 12.73 6.70 9.90
N GLY A 10 12.77 6.30 8.64
CA GLY A 10 12.89 4.90 8.26
C GLY A 10 13.61 4.68 6.94
N ILE A 11 14.29 3.54 6.85
CA ILE A 11 14.82 2.99 5.59
C ILE A 11 14.15 1.66 5.34
N LEU A 12 13.64 1.48 4.12
CA LEU A 12 13.05 0.24 3.67
C LEU A 12 13.82 -0.32 2.49
N PHE A 13 14.11 -1.62 2.51
CA PHE A 13 14.46 -2.32 1.28
C PHE A 13 13.28 -2.26 0.33
N HIS A 14 13.54 -1.79 -0.90
CA HIS A 14 12.50 -1.64 -1.91
C HIS A 14 12.17 -2.95 -2.62
N ASP A 15 13.16 -3.83 -2.76
CA ASP A 15 13.02 -5.13 -3.41
C ASP A 15 13.28 -6.27 -2.41
N PRO A 16 12.27 -7.13 -2.14
CA PRO A 16 12.37 -8.22 -1.19
C PRO A 16 13.45 -9.25 -1.52
N GLU A 17 13.63 -9.60 -2.79
CA GLU A 17 14.64 -10.61 -3.20
C GLU A 17 16.05 -10.06 -2.98
N SER A 18 16.30 -8.81 -3.37
CA SER A 18 17.58 -8.15 -3.05
C SER A 18 17.84 -8.09 -1.54
N ALA A 19 16.81 -7.88 -0.73
CA ALA A 19 16.96 -7.91 0.73
C ALA A 19 17.33 -9.30 1.23
N LEU A 20 16.76 -10.35 0.68
CA LEU A 20 17.07 -11.75 1.03
C LEU A 20 18.52 -12.12 0.64
N GLU A 21 19.05 -11.58 -0.44
CA GLU A 21 20.40 -11.84 -0.94
C GLU A 21 21.48 -10.97 -0.29
N ALA A 22 21.10 -9.97 0.53
CA ALA A 22 22.01 -8.99 1.12
C ALA A 22 22.15 -9.06 2.65
N PRO A 23 22.59 -10.20 3.25
CA PRO A 23 22.70 -10.33 4.70
C PRO A 23 23.66 -9.31 5.32
N LYS A 24 24.72 -8.95 4.61
CA LYS A 24 25.70 -7.95 5.04
C LYS A 24 25.04 -6.58 5.17
N VAL A 25 24.23 -6.18 4.20
CA VAL A 25 23.55 -4.87 4.21
C VAL A 25 22.47 -4.81 5.29
N ASN A 26 21.75 -5.91 5.55
CA ASN A 26 20.81 -5.98 6.69
C ASN A 26 21.53 -5.73 8.03
N LYS A 27 22.73 -6.31 8.21
CA LYS A 27 23.56 -6.06 9.38
C LYS A 27 24.03 -4.60 9.47
N GLU A 28 24.44 -4.02 8.37
CA GLU A 28 24.86 -2.61 8.30
C GLU A 28 23.71 -1.66 8.63
N LEU A 29 22.48 -1.95 8.20
CA LEU A 29 21.30 -1.15 8.57
C LEU A 29 21.03 -1.19 10.08
N SER A 30 21.24 -2.32 10.75
CA SER A 30 21.14 -2.40 12.21
C SER A 30 22.17 -1.48 12.89
N VAL A 31 23.41 -1.48 12.40
CA VAL A 31 24.48 -0.58 12.91
C VAL A 31 24.11 0.89 12.67
N ILE A 32 23.62 1.26 11.48
CA ILE A 32 23.20 2.65 11.20
C ILE A 32 22.05 3.07 12.13
N LYS A 33 21.13 2.16 12.45
CA LYS A 33 20.07 2.43 13.42
C LYS A 33 20.61 2.76 14.82
N GLU A 34 21.63 2.03 15.29
CA GLU A 34 22.29 2.29 16.57
C GLU A 34 22.93 3.68 16.64
N THR A 35 23.36 4.24 15.53
CA THR A 35 23.89 5.63 15.47
C THR A 35 22.81 6.71 15.62
N GLY A 36 21.51 6.35 15.59
CA GLY A 36 20.39 7.29 15.65
C GLY A 36 20.12 8.06 14.35
N ILE A 37 20.92 7.86 13.30
CA ILE A 37 20.69 8.49 11.98
C ILE A 37 19.41 7.95 11.34
N VAL A 38 19.11 6.68 11.55
CA VAL A 38 17.89 6.00 11.12
C VAL A 38 17.15 5.48 12.35
N LYS A 39 15.86 5.82 12.47
CA LYS A 39 15.05 5.35 13.61
C LYS A 39 14.46 3.96 13.41
N LYS A 40 14.07 3.62 12.19
CA LYS A 40 13.40 2.37 11.84
C LYS A 40 13.96 1.77 10.56
N THR A 41 14.04 0.44 10.52
CA THR A 41 14.44 -0.31 9.32
C THR A 41 13.38 -1.36 8.98
N GLY A 42 13.28 -1.70 7.70
CA GLY A 42 12.30 -2.71 7.28
C GLY A 42 12.25 -2.95 5.79
N TYR A 43 11.08 -3.34 5.31
CA TYR A 43 10.90 -3.85 3.95
C TYR A 43 9.66 -3.27 3.28
N SER A 44 9.75 -3.03 1.96
CA SER A 44 8.60 -2.85 1.08
C SER A 44 8.39 -4.14 0.31
N VAL A 45 7.23 -4.77 0.45
CA VAL A 45 6.93 -6.10 -0.10
C VAL A 45 5.71 -6.07 -1.00
N TYR A 46 5.56 -7.08 -1.86
CA TYR A 46 4.44 -7.22 -2.79
C TYR A 46 3.50 -8.36 -2.42
N THR A 47 3.98 -9.35 -1.67
CA THR A 47 3.20 -10.52 -1.26
C THR A 47 3.46 -10.87 0.21
N PRO A 48 2.47 -11.45 0.92
CA PRO A 48 2.67 -11.96 2.28
C PRO A 48 3.83 -12.97 2.38
N LYS A 49 3.97 -13.83 1.38
CA LYS A 49 5.03 -14.85 1.32
C LYS A 49 6.44 -14.26 1.31
N GLU A 50 6.66 -13.14 0.60
CA GLU A 50 7.94 -12.43 0.65
C GLU A 50 8.23 -11.93 2.07
N LEU A 51 7.22 -11.35 2.74
CA LEU A 51 7.35 -10.86 4.10
C LEU A 51 7.67 -11.98 5.10
N GLU A 52 6.97 -13.11 5.00
CA GLU A 52 7.22 -14.30 5.84
C GLU A 52 8.65 -14.82 5.66
N ARG A 53 9.16 -14.88 4.43
CA ARG A 53 10.56 -15.28 4.16
C ARG A 53 11.57 -14.34 4.80
N LEU A 54 11.33 -13.03 4.73
CA LEU A 54 12.19 -12.01 5.33
C LEU A 54 12.17 -12.10 6.86
N ILE A 55 11.00 -12.25 7.46
CA ILE A 55 10.84 -12.41 8.91
C ILE A 55 11.51 -13.70 9.38
N SER A 56 11.35 -14.81 8.66
CA SER A 56 11.99 -16.08 9.00
C SER A 56 13.52 -15.96 8.98
N LYS A 57 14.08 -15.16 8.06
CA LYS A 57 15.53 -15.02 7.91
C LYS A 57 16.16 -13.99 8.84
N TYR A 58 15.50 -12.86 9.06
CA TYR A 58 16.08 -11.69 9.74
C TYR A 58 15.33 -11.24 10.99
N GLY A 59 14.21 -11.89 11.34
CA GLY A 59 13.36 -11.48 12.44
C GLY A 59 12.37 -10.38 12.06
N LEU A 60 11.67 -9.86 13.07
CA LEU A 60 10.67 -8.83 12.87
C LEU A 60 11.33 -7.50 12.47
N PRO A 61 10.85 -6.84 11.42
CA PRO A 61 11.28 -5.47 11.09
C PRO A 61 10.63 -4.45 12.03
N ASP A 62 11.16 -3.23 12.07
CA ASP A 62 10.50 -2.13 12.78
C ASP A 62 9.27 -1.61 12.00
N ILE A 63 9.34 -1.68 10.66
CA ILE A 63 8.35 -1.11 9.76
C ILE A 63 8.24 -1.96 8.50
N VAL A 64 7.02 -2.14 8.00
CA VAL A 64 6.78 -2.72 6.68
C VAL A 64 5.91 -1.81 5.83
N GLN A 65 6.18 -1.78 4.52
CA GLN A 65 5.30 -1.15 3.56
C GLN A 65 4.69 -2.21 2.64
N ILE A 66 3.36 -2.24 2.60
CA ILE A 66 2.57 -3.26 1.90
C ILE A 66 1.60 -2.62 0.91
N PRO A 67 1.23 -3.27 -0.19
CA PRO A 67 0.05 -2.89 -0.94
C PRO A 67 -1.19 -3.20 -0.12
N PHE A 68 -2.11 -2.23 -0.01
CA PHE A 68 -3.39 -2.44 0.65
C PHE A 68 -4.42 -1.46 0.09
N ASN A 69 -5.54 -1.98 -0.39
CA ASN A 69 -6.66 -1.21 -0.91
C ASN A 69 -7.94 -2.04 -0.87
N HIS A 70 -9.04 -1.50 -1.36
CA HIS A 70 -10.33 -2.16 -1.28
C HIS A 70 -10.39 -3.52 -2.01
N LEU A 71 -9.65 -3.69 -3.13
CA LEU A 71 -9.51 -4.96 -3.85
C LEU A 71 -8.38 -5.84 -3.28
N ASP A 72 -7.27 -5.25 -2.82
CA ASP A 72 -6.11 -5.99 -2.31
C ASP A 72 -6.09 -5.99 -0.79
N ARG A 73 -6.57 -7.08 -0.20
CA ARG A 73 -6.60 -7.31 1.25
C ARG A 73 -5.72 -8.49 1.68
N ARG A 74 -4.84 -8.96 0.78
CA ARG A 74 -3.99 -10.13 1.03
C ARG A 74 -3.13 -10.03 2.28
N PHE A 75 -2.78 -8.82 2.69
CA PHE A 75 -1.98 -8.55 3.88
C PHE A 75 -2.79 -8.36 5.18
N GLU A 76 -4.12 -8.43 5.15
CA GLU A 76 -4.95 -8.06 6.33
C GLU A 76 -4.57 -8.89 7.57
N ASN A 77 -4.60 -10.20 7.47
CA ASN A 77 -4.33 -11.10 8.62
C ASN A 77 -2.90 -10.95 9.17
N ILE A 78 -1.89 -11.01 8.29
CA ILE A 78 -0.49 -10.88 8.72
C ILE A 78 -0.21 -9.49 9.32
N SER A 79 -0.86 -8.43 8.83
CA SER A 79 -0.70 -7.08 9.37
C SER A 79 -1.27 -6.93 10.77
N ILE A 80 -2.41 -7.56 11.06
CA ILE A 80 -2.97 -7.60 12.43
C ILE A 80 -1.98 -8.26 13.39
N GLU A 81 -1.41 -9.40 13.00
CA GLU A 81 -0.42 -10.11 13.82
C GLU A 81 0.86 -9.29 14.05
N LEU A 82 1.38 -8.66 12.99
CA LEU A 82 2.59 -7.85 13.06
C LEU A 82 2.37 -6.59 13.90
N LYS A 83 1.20 -5.96 13.77
CA LYS A 83 0.82 -4.81 14.59
C LYS A 83 0.80 -5.16 16.07
N ALA A 84 0.23 -6.31 16.45
CA ALA A 84 0.24 -6.80 17.82
C ALA A 84 1.66 -7.06 18.36
N LYS A 85 2.65 -7.32 17.48
CA LYS A 85 4.07 -7.48 17.80
C LYS A 85 4.88 -6.17 17.76
N GLY A 86 4.21 -5.02 17.57
CA GLY A 86 4.83 -3.69 17.57
C GLY A 86 5.46 -3.26 16.24
N VAL A 87 5.23 -3.98 15.15
CA VAL A 87 5.67 -3.57 13.81
C VAL A 87 4.79 -2.44 13.30
N GLU A 88 5.40 -1.40 12.76
CA GLU A 88 4.68 -0.29 12.12
C GLU A 88 4.29 -0.65 10.68
N ILE A 89 3.01 -0.48 10.34
CA ILE A 89 2.46 -0.86 9.04
C ILE A 89 2.16 0.39 8.22
N HIS A 90 2.87 0.55 7.11
CA HIS A 90 2.58 1.56 6.10
C HIS A 90 1.94 0.92 4.88
N THR A 91 0.91 1.53 4.34
CA THR A 91 0.29 1.05 3.10
C THR A 91 0.67 1.91 1.91
N ARG A 92 0.68 1.30 0.73
CA ARG A 92 0.77 1.93 -0.58
C ARG A 92 -0.30 1.36 -1.51
N SER A 93 -0.40 1.89 -2.71
CA SER A 93 -1.30 1.39 -3.75
C SER A 93 -2.80 1.52 -3.42
N THR A 94 -3.19 2.48 -2.56
CA THR A 94 -4.60 2.76 -2.22
C THR A 94 -5.47 2.89 -3.47
N PHE A 95 -4.95 3.50 -4.51
CA PHE A 95 -5.67 3.73 -5.79
C PHE A 95 -5.31 2.73 -6.88
N LEU A 96 -4.52 1.69 -6.59
CA LEU A 96 -4.10 0.64 -7.51
C LEU A 96 -3.69 1.20 -8.88
N GLN A 97 -2.65 2.06 -8.90
CA GLN A 97 -2.15 2.77 -10.08
C GLN A 97 -3.23 3.56 -10.84
N GLY A 98 -4.28 3.99 -10.16
CA GLY A 98 -5.38 4.74 -10.75
C GLY A 98 -6.46 3.88 -11.42
N LEU A 99 -6.40 2.55 -11.32
CA LEU A 99 -7.37 1.64 -11.93
C LEU A 99 -8.82 1.99 -11.58
N TYR A 100 -9.09 2.40 -10.33
CA TYR A 100 -10.43 2.79 -9.89
C TYR A 100 -11.02 3.99 -10.64
N PHE A 101 -10.16 4.81 -11.25
CA PHE A 101 -10.56 6.02 -11.98
C PHE A 101 -10.60 5.84 -13.49
N MET A 102 -10.12 4.69 -14.00
CA MET A 102 -10.14 4.38 -15.42
C MET A 102 -11.56 4.01 -15.86
N ASN A 103 -11.96 4.41 -17.07
CA ASN A 103 -13.23 3.97 -17.64
C ASN A 103 -13.18 2.46 -17.92
N PRO A 104 -14.07 1.65 -17.31
CA PRO A 104 -14.04 0.20 -17.49
C PRO A 104 -14.18 -0.28 -18.94
N ASN A 105 -14.83 0.54 -19.81
CA ASN A 105 -14.98 0.22 -21.22
C ASN A 105 -13.66 0.31 -22.01
N ASP A 106 -12.72 1.13 -21.53
CA ASP A 106 -11.42 1.35 -22.19
C ASP A 106 -10.36 0.35 -21.69
N LEU A 107 -10.67 -0.43 -20.65
CA LEU A 107 -9.76 -1.43 -20.10
C LEU A 107 -9.69 -2.68 -20.99
N SER A 108 -8.47 -3.21 -21.15
CA SER A 108 -8.22 -4.47 -21.86
C SER A 108 -8.91 -5.68 -21.18
N ASP A 109 -8.92 -6.81 -21.87
CA ASP A 109 -9.47 -8.07 -21.32
C ASP A 109 -8.72 -8.57 -20.08
N HIS A 110 -7.49 -8.15 -19.88
CA HIS A 110 -6.75 -8.41 -18.66
C HIS A 110 -7.54 -8.02 -17.41
N PHE A 111 -8.30 -6.93 -17.46
CA PHE A 111 -9.09 -6.39 -16.36
C PHE A 111 -10.55 -6.84 -16.35
N LYS A 112 -10.94 -7.82 -17.19
CA LYS A 112 -12.34 -8.26 -17.35
C LYS A 112 -13.02 -8.58 -16.01
N GLN A 113 -12.28 -9.20 -15.08
CA GLN A 113 -12.82 -9.61 -13.78
C GLN A 113 -13.23 -8.43 -12.90
N VAL A 114 -12.53 -7.30 -12.97
CA VAL A 114 -12.80 -6.12 -12.14
C VAL A 114 -13.74 -5.10 -12.78
N LYS A 115 -14.01 -5.18 -14.09
CA LYS A 115 -14.89 -4.22 -14.78
C LYS A 115 -16.28 -4.07 -14.14
N PRO A 116 -17.01 -5.16 -13.76
CA PRO A 116 -18.30 -5.02 -13.10
C PRO A 116 -18.22 -4.25 -11.79
N TYR A 117 -17.20 -4.51 -10.98
CA TYR A 117 -16.97 -3.81 -9.72
C TYR A 117 -16.64 -2.32 -9.95
N LEU A 118 -15.81 -1.99 -10.94
CA LEU A 118 -15.48 -0.60 -11.27
C LEU A 118 -16.71 0.17 -11.77
N ASN A 119 -17.60 -0.47 -12.53
CA ASN A 119 -18.88 0.13 -12.92
C ASN A 119 -19.75 0.39 -11.69
N PHE A 120 -19.92 -0.60 -10.83
CA PHE A 120 -20.73 -0.49 -9.62
C PHE A 120 -20.25 0.65 -8.70
N ILE A 121 -18.94 0.75 -8.45
CA ILE A 121 -18.40 1.81 -7.58
C ILE A 121 -18.62 3.20 -8.20
N ARG A 122 -18.52 3.31 -9.53
CA ARG A 122 -18.78 4.55 -10.26
C ARG A 122 -20.25 4.98 -10.21
N GLU A 123 -21.17 4.05 -10.42
CA GLU A 123 -22.61 4.30 -10.32
C GLU A 123 -22.99 4.73 -8.91
N LYS A 124 -22.45 4.07 -7.89
CA LYS A 124 -22.75 4.36 -6.50
C LYS A 124 -22.17 5.70 -6.03
N MET A 125 -20.95 6.02 -6.42
CA MET A 125 -20.25 7.22 -5.96
C MET A 125 -20.48 8.45 -6.85
N CYS A 126 -20.86 8.26 -8.12
CA CYS A 126 -21.15 9.32 -9.12
C CYS A 126 -20.03 10.33 -9.40
N ASP A 127 -18.93 10.35 -8.62
CA ASP A 127 -17.81 11.27 -8.73
C ASP A 127 -16.49 10.61 -8.32
N ASN A 128 -15.44 10.83 -9.12
CA ASN A 128 -14.08 10.34 -8.82
C ASN A 128 -13.54 10.83 -7.48
N ASN A 129 -13.93 12.03 -7.03
CA ASN A 129 -13.50 12.55 -5.72
C ASN A 129 -14.13 11.75 -4.57
N LEU A 130 -15.37 11.29 -4.75
CA LEU A 130 -16.04 10.42 -3.79
C LEU A 130 -15.41 9.02 -3.80
N ILE A 131 -15.06 8.49 -4.96
CA ILE A 131 -14.31 7.23 -5.08
C ILE A 131 -12.97 7.34 -4.32
N ALA A 132 -12.21 8.40 -4.53
CA ALA A 132 -10.94 8.62 -3.83
C ALA A 132 -11.14 8.69 -2.31
N GLY A 133 -12.16 9.42 -1.85
CA GLY A 133 -12.52 9.52 -0.44
C GLY A 133 -12.90 8.18 0.17
N PHE A 134 -13.76 7.42 -0.49
CA PHE A 134 -14.16 6.08 -0.07
C PHE A 134 -12.95 5.15 0.10
N LEU A 135 -12.08 5.08 -0.92
CA LEU A 135 -10.90 4.23 -0.90
C LEU A 135 -9.90 4.62 0.20
N LEU A 136 -9.68 5.91 0.41
CA LEU A 136 -8.81 6.40 1.49
C LEU A 136 -9.40 6.09 2.87
N ASN A 137 -10.69 6.36 3.08
CA ASN A 137 -11.35 6.06 4.34
C ASN A 137 -11.36 4.56 4.63
N PHE A 138 -11.58 3.70 3.61
CA PHE A 138 -11.47 2.26 3.78
C PHE A 138 -10.11 1.84 4.34
N VAL A 139 -9.01 2.37 3.79
CA VAL A 139 -7.66 2.02 4.26
C VAL A 139 -7.40 2.61 5.64
N LEU A 140 -7.76 3.87 5.87
CA LEU A 140 -7.55 4.57 7.13
C LEU A 140 -8.40 4.02 8.29
N SER A 141 -9.53 3.37 8.00
CA SER A 141 -10.38 2.73 9.01
C SER A 141 -9.77 1.46 9.63
N LYS A 142 -8.68 0.93 9.04
CA LYS A 142 -8.06 -0.30 9.52
C LYS A 142 -7.14 -0.03 10.71
N PRO A 143 -7.42 -0.58 11.91
CA PRO A 143 -6.68 -0.26 13.14
C PRO A 143 -5.23 -0.74 13.13
N PHE A 144 -4.88 -1.64 12.23
CA PHE A 144 -3.51 -2.13 12.07
C PHE A 144 -2.64 -1.22 11.17
N ILE A 145 -3.21 -0.24 10.47
CA ILE A 145 -2.49 0.66 9.56
C ILE A 145 -2.05 1.92 10.32
N ASP A 146 -0.75 2.22 10.28
CA ASP A 146 -0.18 3.41 10.90
C ASP A 146 -0.12 4.60 9.95
N LYS A 147 0.21 4.36 8.67
CA LYS A 147 0.32 5.41 7.65
C LYS A 147 -0.12 4.92 6.28
N VAL A 148 -0.74 5.82 5.54
CA VAL A 148 -1.14 5.60 4.14
C VAL A 148 -0.27 6.47 3.24
N VAL A 149 0.49 5.83 2.34
CA VAL A 149 1.33 6.52 1.37
C VAL A 149 0.58 6.61 0.04
N ILE A 150 0.35 7.83 -0.42
CA ILE A 150 -0.31 8.10 -1.69
C ILE A 150 0.59 8.88 -2.62
N GLY A 151 0.51 8.58 -3.92
CA GLY A 151 1.07 9.41 -4.98
C GLY A 151 0.03 10.41 -5.49
N VAL A 152 0.48 11.60 -5.83
CA VAL A 152 -0.34 12.64 -6.48
C VAL A 152 0.46 13.32 -7.59
N ASN A 153 -0.22 13.71 -8.67
CA ASN A 153 0.40 14.34 -9.83
C ASN A 153 0.47 15.87 -9.71
N ASN A 154 -0.39 16.46 -8.87
CA ASN A 154 -0.47 17.91 -8.70
C ASN A 154 -1.10 18.30 -7.36
N VAL A 155 -0.98 19.58 -7.02
CA VAL A 155 -1.49 20.15 -5.75
C VAL A 155 -3.02 20.04 -5.64
N THR A 156 -3.74 20.19 -6.75
CA THR A 156 -5.21 20.08 -6.77
C THR A 156 -5.64 18.67 -6.34
N GLN A 157 -5.01 17.65 -6.91
CA GLN A 157 -5.29 16.26 -6.54
C GLN A 157 -5.01 15.97 -5.05
N LEU A 158 -3.89 16.51 -4.52
CA LEU A 158 -3.60 16.39 -3.09
C LEU A 158 -4.69 17.04 -2.22
N LYS A 159 -5.08 18.28 -2.55
CA LYS A 159 -6.14 18.99 -1.82
C LYS A 159 -7.47 18.23 -1.87
N THR A 160 -7.84 17.71 -3.04
CA THR A 160 -9.05 16.90 -3.21
C THR A 160 -9.02 15.65 -2.33
N ASN A 161 -7.91 14.91 -2.33
CA ASN A 161 -7.75 13.71 -1.50
C ASN A 161 -7.88 14.05 0.00
N LEU A 162 -7.23 15.15 0.46
CA LEU A 162 -7.32 15.58 1.85
C LEU A 162 -8.74 16.02 2.24
N ASN A 163 -9.43 16.78 1.38
CA ASN A 163 -10.80 17.22 1.63
C ASN A 163 -11.78 16.05 1.67
N SER A 164 -11.54 14.99 0.91
CA SER A 164 -12.39 13.80 0.89
C SER A 164 -12.37 13.01 2.20
N LEU A 165 -11.32 13.18 3.03
CA LEU A 165 -11.24 12.53 4.35
C LEU A 165 -12.31 13.03 5.34
N ASN A 166 -12.88 14.20 5.12
CA ASN A 166 -13.92 14.78 5.97
C ASN A 166 -15.34 14.24 5.65
N LYS A 167 -15.46 13.36 4.64
CA LYS A 167 -16.74 12.77 4.25
C LYS A 167 -16.98 11.48 5.03
N ASP A 168 -18.24 11.28 5.42
CA ASP A 168 -18.66 10.03 6.04
C ASP A 168 -19.07 9.02 4.97
N PHE A 169 -18.42 7.87 4.99
CA PHE A 169 -18.69 6.72 4.12
C PHE A 169 -19.21 5.50 4.92
N SER A 170 -19.60 5.67 6.17
CA SER A 170 -20.03 4.57 7.06
C SER A 170 -21.25 3.80 6.53
N ASN A 171 -22.11 4.47 5.76
CA ASN A 171 -23.31 3.89 5.16
C ASN A 171 -23.04 3.30 3.75
N ASP A 172 -21.85 3.47 3.21
CA ASP A 172 -21.50 3.00 1.86
C ASP A 172 -20.92 1.58 1.92
N THR A 173 -21.79 0.59 2.16
CA THR A 173 -21.38 -0.81 2.11
C THR A 173 -21.17 -1.22 0.66
N ILE A 174 -19.91 -1.29 0.25
CA ILE A 174 -19.48 -1.81 -1.04
C ILE A 174 -18.63 -3.05 -0.77
N GLU A 175 -19.04 -4.19 -1.31
CA GLU A 175 -18.23 -5.41 -1.23
C GLU A 175 -17.25 -5.47 -2.39
N ALA A 176 -15.97 -5.72 -2.08
CA ALA A 176 -14.98 -5.97 -3.10
C ALA A 176 -15.00 -7.44 -3.51
N PRO A 177 -14.96 -7.74 -4.82
CA PRO A 177 -14.83 -9.12 -5.26
C PRO A 177 -13.44 -9.68 -4.94
N ASP A 178 -13.36 -11.00 -4.81
CA ASP A 178 -12.07 -11.68 -4.86
C ASP A 178 -11.52 -11.61 -6.28
N VAL A 179 -10.27 -11.21 -6.40
CA VAL A 179 -9.61 -11.04 -7.69
C VAL A 179 -8.27 -11.77 -7.72
N LEU A 180 -7.85 -12.17 -8.92
CA LEU A 180 -6.60 -12.88 -9.10
C LEU A 180 -5.39 -11.96 -8.86
N ASP A 181 -4.33 -12.51 -8.30
CA ASP A 181 -3.12 -11.79 -7.91
C ASP A 181 -2.50 -10.94 -9.02
N HIS A 182 -2.56 -11.39 -10.28
CA HIS A 182 -2.02 -10.62 -11.39
C HIS A 182 -2.72 -9.27 -11.62
N LEU A 183 -3.96 -9.10 -11.12
CA LEU A 183 -4.67 -7.81 -11.15
C LEU A 183 -4.24 -6.88 -10.01
N LEU A 184 -3.74 -7.45 -8.92
CA LEU A 184 -3.32 -6.72 -7.72
C LEU A 184 -1.85 -6.29 -7.76
N ILE A 185 -1.08 -6.82 -8.72
CA ILE A 185 0.37 -6.56 -8.86
C ILE A 185 0.60 -5.80 -10.17
N PRO A 186 0.71 -4.47 -10.14
CA PRO A 186 0.81 -3.66 -11.36
C PRO A 186 2.01 -3.96 -12.26
N SER A 187 3.09 -4.52 -11.72
CA SER A 187 4.25 -4.96 -12.53
C SER A 187 3.93 -6.13 -13.47
N LEU A 188 2.82 -6.84 -13.24
CA LEU A 188 2.33 -7.93 -14.08
C LEU A 188 1.28 -7.46 -15.11
N TRP A 189 0.93 -6.17 -15.12
CA TRP A 189 -0.03 -5.64 -16.07
C TRP A 189 0.57 -5.54 -17.48
N PRO A 190 -0.25 -5.66 -18.53
CA PRO A 190 0.19 -5.44 -19.89
C PRO A 190 0.86 -4.06 -20.01
N LYS A 191 2.03 -4.03 -20.63
CA LYS A 191 2.67 -2.76 -20.99
C LYS A 191 1.99 -2.22 -22.24
N ASN A 192 1.48 -1.01 -22.19
CA ASN A 192 1.00 -0.28 -23.37
C ASN A 192 2.15 0.03 -24.30
#